data_a4f1a719d6ab556f1a1e6293df80f597
#
_entry.id   a4f1a719d6ab556f1a1e6293df80f597
#
_cell.length_a   1.000
_cell.length_b   1.000
_cell.length_c   1.000
_cell.angle_alpha   90.00
_cell.angle_beta   90.00
_cell.angle_gamma   90.00
#
_symmetry.space_group_name_H-M   'P 1'
#
loop_
_entity.id
_entity.type
_entity.pdbx_description
1 polymer ?
#
loop_
_entity_poly.entity_id
_entity_poly.type
_entity_poly.pdbx_seq_one_letter_code
_entity_poly.pdbx_strand_id
1 'polypeptide(L)'
;MGFEGRYVKRLDTDLQRKALRRLRYIEAAQTLEDLRVPPSNKLEKKTGDLKDFYAIWVNAQWRIIFKWKDGDAFDVQFIDYH
;
A
#
# COMPACT_ATOMS: atom_id res chain seq x y z
N MET A 1 8.11 -12.45 -1.56
CA MET A 1 7.70 -12.09 -0.83
C MET A 1 7.92 -11.08 0.01
N GLY A 2 7.33 -10.54 0.39
CA GLY A 2 7.34 -9.42 1.03
C GLY A 2 8.44 -9.15 1.95
N PHE A 3 8.19 -9.35 3.19
CA PHE A 3 9.14 -8.95 4.17
C PHE A 3 9.95 -10.11 4.62
N GLU A 4 11.21 -9.85 4.84
CA GLU A 4 12.03 -10.76 5.59
C GLU A 4 11.77 -10.55 7.06
N GLY A 5 12.00 -11.56 7.86
CA GLY A 5 11.74 -11.49 9.28
C GLY A 5 12.45 -10.34 9.98
N ARG A 6 13.68 -10.06 9.59
CA ARG A 6 14.42 -8.98 10.23
C ARG A 6 13.81 -7.60 9.99
N TYR A 7 13.18 -7.38 8.84
CA TYR A 7 12.48 -6.13 8.59
C TYR A 7 11.28 -6.00 9.50
N VAL A 8 10.54 -7.08 9.63
CA VAL A 8 9.38 -7.08 10.52
C VAL A 8 9.80 -6.73 11.93
N LYS A 9 10.93 -7.24 12.37
CA LYS A 9 11.43 -6.94 13.71
C LYS A 9 11.79 -5.47 13.89
N ARG A 10 12.17 -4.79 12.82
CA ARG A 10 12.57 -3.39 12.91
C ARG A 10 11.40 -2.44 12.84
N LEU A 11 10.28 -2.88 12.32
CA LEU A 11 9.10 -2.04 12.24
C LEU A 11 8.42 -2.05 13.61
N ASP A 12 8.03 -0.89 14.07
CA ASP A 12 7.32 -0.85 15.34
C ASP A 12 5.91 -1.43 15.16
N THR A 13 5.30 -1.77 16.28
CA THR A 13 4.00 -2.42 16.29
C THR A 13 2.92 -1.57 15.65
N ASP A 14 2.97 -0.26 15.89
CA ASP A 14 1.97 0.64 15.34
C ASP A 14 2.05 0.68 13.82
N LEU A 15 3.26 0.75 13.28
CA LEU A 15 3.45 0.76 11.84
C LEU A 15 2.94 -0.54 11.22
N GLN A 16 3.23 -1.67 11.84
CA GLN A 16 2.76 -2.96 11.35
C GLN A 16 1.24 -3.01 11.33
N ARG A 17 0.60 -2.51 12.38
CA ARG A 17 -0.85 -2.50 12.47
C ARG A 17 -1.47 -1.61 11.39
N LYS A 18 -0.86 -0.46 11.15
CA LYS A 18 -1.34 0.45 10.11
C LYS A 18 -1.18 -0.16 8.73
N ALA A 19 -0.03 -0.80 8.47
CA ALA A 19 0.21 -1.45 7.19
C ALA A 19 -0.79 -2.56 6.95
N LEU A 20 -1.06 -3.38 7.96
CA LEU A 20 -2.02 -4.47 7.83
C LEU A 20 -3.42 -3.95 7.53
N ARG A 21 -3.81 -2.85 8.17
CA ARG A 21 -5.11 -2.24 7.91
C ARG A 21 -5.22 -1.80 6.46
N ARG A 22 -4.17 -1.19 5.93
CA ARG A 22 -4.15 -0.75 4.53
C ARG A 22 -4.23 -1.91 3.57
N LEU A 23 -3.52 -3.00 3.88
CA LEU A 23 -3.60 -4.19 3.05
C LEU A 23 -5.01 -4.77 3.02
N ARG A 24 -5.71 -4.70 4.14
CA ARG A 24 -7.09 -5.16 4.20
C ARG A 24 -8.02 -4.27 3.36
N TYR A 25 -7.78 -2.97 3.33
CA TYR A 25 -8.55 -2.08 2.46
C TYR A 25 -8.36 -2.47 1.00
N ILE A 26 -7.11 -2.73 0.60
CA ILE A 26 -6.81 -3.12 -0.77
C ILE A 26 -7.49 -4.43 -1.12
N GLU A 27 -7.43 -5.39 -0.21
CA GLU A 27 -8.01 -6.70 -0.43
C GLU A 27 -9.52 -6.63 -0.55
N ALA A 28 -10.16 -5.77 0.22
CA ALA A 28 -11.61 -5.65 0.23
C ALA A 28 -12.16 -4.77 -0.88
N ALA A 29 -11.32 -3.96 -1.53
CA ALA A 29 -11.77 -3.01 -2.54
C ALA A 29 -12.27 -3.75 -3.78
N GLN A 30 -13.41 -3.35 -4.27
CA GLN A 30 -13.98 -3.89 -5.50
C GLN A 30 -13.64 -3.01 -6.69
N THR A 31 -13.41 -1.73 -6.43
CA THR A 31 -12.96 -0.79 -7.44
C THR A 31 -11.81 0.00 -6.86
N LEU A 32 -11.02 0.58 -7.76
CA LEU A 32 -9.90 1.41 -7.32
C LEU A 32 -10.40 2.62 -6.52
N GLU A 33 -11.56 3.15 -6.89
CA GLU A 33 -12.11 4.30 -6.21
C GLU A 33 -12.46 4.03 -4.74
N ASP A 34 -12.74 2.77 -4.40
CA ASP A 34 -12.99 2.41 -3.01
C ASP A 34 -11.82 2.77 -2.10
N LEU A 35 -10.63 2.83 -2.67
CA LEU A 35 -9.43 3.13 -1.90
C LEU A 35 -9.23 4.62 -1.63
N ARG A 36 -10.14 5.47 -2.10
CA ARG A 36 -10.13 6.87 -1.73
C ARG A 36 -10.71 7.10 -0.34
N VAL A 37 -11.27 6.05 0.24
CA VAL A 37 -11.85 6.12 1.58
C VAL A 37 -11.13 5.10 2.45
N PRO A 38 -10.60 5.48 3.59
CA PRO A 38 -10.62 6.84 4.14
C PRO A 38 -9.66 7.76 3.39
N PRO A 39 -9.89 9.06 3.42
CA PRO A 39 -9.02 10.01 2.71
C PRO A 39 -7.56 9.96 3.13
N SER A 40 -7.29 9.46 4.34
CA SER A 40 -5.93 9.30 4.83
C SER A 40 -5.11 8.30 4.00
N ASN A 41 -5.76 7.46 3.20
CA ASN A 41 -5.04 6.58 2.27
C ASN A 41 -4.28 7.38 1.23
N LYS A 42 -4.77 8.57 0.88
CA LYS A 42 -4.14 9.43 -0.12
C LYS A 42 -3.80 8.66 -1.39
N LEU A 43 -4.80 7.96 -1.92
CA LEU A 43 -4.61 7.18 -3.14
C LEU A 43 -4.03 8.06 -4.24
N GLU A 44 -2.96 7.58 -4.88
CA GLU A 44 -2.36 8.30 -5.99
C GLU A 44 -1.88 7.34 -7.05
N LYS A 45 -1.85 7.82 -8.30
CA LYS A 45 -1.26 7.07 -9.39
C LYS A 45 0.19 7.49 -9.51
N LYS A 46 1.08 6.51 -9.60
CA LYS A 46 2.50 6.79 -9.74
C LYS A 46 2.83 7.13 -11.19
N THR A 47 3.99 7.76 -11.37
CA THR A 47 4.50 8.13 -12.69
C THR A 47 5.94 7.65 -12.80
N GLY A 48 6.54 7.86 -13.96
CA GLY A 48 7.92 7.46 -14.20
C GLY A 48 8.07 5.95 -14.21
N ASP A 49 9.08 5.46 -13.51
CA ASP A 49 9.37 4.03 -13.48
C ASP A 49 8.26 3.20 -12.85
N LEU A 50 7.42 3.85 -12.05
CA LEU A 50 6.32 3.17 -11.37
C LEU A 50 4.98 3.50 -12.01
N LYS A 51 4.95 3.86 -13.27
CA LYS A 51 3.75 4.39 -13.92
C LYS A 51 2.55 3.46 -13.90
N ASP A 52 2.78 2.16 -13.76
CA ASP A 52 1.67 1.21 -13.72
C ASP A 52 1.17 0.95 -12.31
N PHE A 53 1.76 1.61 -11.34
CA PHE A 53 1.42 1.40 -9.94
C PHE A 53 0.54 2.52 -9.40
N TYR A 54 -0.24 2.15 -8.40
CA TYR A 54 -0.92 3.08 -7.53
C TYR A 54 -0.30 2.97 -6.15
N ALA A 55 -0.50 3.97 -5.32
CA ALA A 55 0.05 3.97 -3.98
C ALA A 55 -0.99 4.45 -2.98
N ILE A 56 -0.96 3.88 -1.79
CA ILE A 56 -1.66 4.44 -0.64
C ILE A 56 -0.68 4.62 0.50
N TRP A 57 -0.96 5.61 1.33
CA TRP A 57 -0.10 5.96 2.45
C TRP A 57 -0.34 5.03 3.63
N VAL A 58 0.74 4.59 4.25
CA VAL A 58 0.68 4.03 5.59
C VAL A 58 0.96 5.15 6.58
N ASN A 59 2.00 5.91 6.32
CA ASN A 59 2.30 7.16 7.03
C ASN A 59 3.16 8.02 6.10
N ALA A 60 3.78 9.08 6.62
CA ALA A 60 4.55 9.99 5.78
C ALA A 60 5.74 9.32 5.09
N GLN A 61 6.29 8.29 5.70
CA GLN A 61 7.48 7.61 5.20
C GLN A 61 7.16 6.37 4.37
N TRP A 62 6.11 5.64 4.71
CA TRP A 62 5.84 4.32 4.13
C TRP A 62 4.62 4.34 3.25
N ARG A 63 4.73 3.64 2.13
CA ARG A 63 3.63 3.49 1.16
C ARG A 63 3.44 2.03 0.84
N ILE A 64 2.23 1.68 0.46
CA ILE A 64 1.96 0.41 -0.20
C ILE A 64 1.67 0.73 -1.64
N ILE A 65 2.44 0.13 -2.55
CA ILE A 65 2.21 0.29 -3.97
C ILE A 65 1.67 -1.02 -4.55
N PHE A 66 0.89 -0.91 -5.59
CA PHE A 66 0.25 -2.06 -6.20
C PHE A 66 -0.20 -1.71 -7.60
N LYS A 67 -0.37 -2.75 -8.42
CA LYS A 67 -1.03 -2.61 -9.71
C LYS A 67 -2.47 -3.03 -9.56
N TRP A 68 -3.32 -2.54 -10.45
CA TRP A 68 -4.75 -2.82 -10.38
C TRP A 68 -5.24 -3.25 -11.75
N LYS A 69 -5.93 -4.40 -11.81
CA LYS A 69 -6.49 -4.88 -13.05
C LYS A 69 -7.69 -5.77 -12.76
N ASP A 70 -8.77 -5.54 -13.47
CA ASP A 70 -9.97 -6.41 -13.41
C ASP A 70 -10.51 -6.56 -12.00
N GLY A 71 -10.46 -5.49 -11.22
CA GLY A 71 -11.00 -5.51 -9.87
C GLY A 71 -10.08 -6.08 -8.82
N ASP A 72 -8.83 -6.35 -9.18
CA ASP A 72 -7.87 -6.95 -8.25
C ASP A 72 -6.56 -6.19 -8.21
N ALA A 73 -5.99 -6.15 -7.01
CA ALA A 73 -4.64 -5.62 -6.82
C ALA A 73 -3.62 -6.76 -6.98
N PHE A 74 -2.48 -6.43 -7.56
CA PHE A 74 -1.40 -7.38 -7.67
C PHE A 74 -0.06 -6.66 -7.61
N ASP A 75 1.03 -7.42 -7.47
CA ASP A 75 2.37 -6.86 -7.26
C ASP A 75 2.39 -5.87 -6.09
N VAL A 76 1.80 -6.27 -4.99
CA VAL A 76 1.69 -5.41 -3.82
C VAL A 76 3.04 -5.36 -3.10
N GLN A 77 3.52 -4.15 -2.85
CA GLN A 77 4.83 -3.94 -2.21
C GLN A 77 4.72 -2.87 -1.14
N PHE A 78 5.50 -3.04 -0.09
CA PHE A 78 5.59 -2.07 1.00
C PHE A 78 6.93 -1.37 0.85
N ILE A 79 6.92 -0.07 0.60
CA ILE A 79 8.14 0.66 0.29
C ILE A 79 8.35 1.85 1.21
N ASP A 80 9.63 2.12 1.45
CA ASP A 80 10.08 3.28 2.18
C ASP A 80 10.19 4.43 1.18
N TYR A 81 9.46 5.48 1.44
CA TYR A 81 9.34 6.56 0.46
C TYR A 81 9.90 7.84 1.04
N HIS A 82 11.09 8.15 0.72
CA HIS A 82 11.62 9.42 1.14
C HIS A 82 12.33 10.19 0.10
#